data_7e7760abda358cca07a869b4c1ed708f
#
_entry.id   7e7760abda358cca07a869b4c1ed708f
#
_cell.length_a   1.000
_cell.length_b   1.000
_cell.length_c   1.000
_cell.angle_alpha   90.00
_cell.angle_beta   90.00
_cell.angle_gamma   90.00
#
_symmetry.space_group_name_H-M   'P 1'
#
loop_
_entity.id
_entity.type
_entity.pdbx_description
1 polymer ?
#
loop_
_entity_poly.entity_id
_entity_poly.type
_entity_poly.pdbx_seq_one_letter_code
_entity_poly.pdbx_strand_id
1 'polypeptide(L)'
;KTGLDNFYPDPVIAVMIGGSSALVKVRSDVASLPQISKVVFDSTDFRCSVACGAKVYCDILAGNSGLRLVDTLTNTLTDEVVDFQPVVIFPKGSPIPCSYTHRYTVGSGDVVYGIFEGENNRAFLNEPTFRGVSKRRGDPVETDVAQFNLSTDGTVSVIVNGEEVKN
;
A
#
# COMPACT_ATOMS: atom_id res chain seq x y z
N LYS A 1 19.91 17.72 3.90
CA LYS A 1 19.56 17.15 2.59
C LYS A 1 18.13 16.72 2.70
N THR A 2 17.24 17.30 1.90
CA THR A 2 15.87 16.85 1.78
C THR A 2 15.87 15.56 0.98
N GLY A 3 15.14 14.53 1.42
CA GLY A 3 15.09 13.21 0.75
C GLY A 3 14.60 13.26 -0.71
N LEU A 4 14.30 14.43 -1.24
CA LEU A 4 13.89 14.68 -2.63
C LEU A 4 15.04 14.53 -3.64
N ASP A 5 16.30 14.74 -3.23
CA ASP A 5 17.46 14.69 -4.14
C ASP A 5 17.67 13.32 -4.79
N ASN A 6 17.15 12.24 -4.17
CA ASN A 6 17.32 10.87 -4.66
C ASN A 6 16.12 10.34 -5.46
N PHE A 7 14.98 11.01 -5.40
CA PHE A 7 13.73 10.51 -6.00
C PHE A 7 13.29 11.28 -7.25
N TYR A 8 13.72 12.53 -7.40
CA TYR A 8 13.27 13.39 -8.50
C TYR A 8 14.49 14.03 -9.18
N PRO A 9 15.00 13.42 -10.25
CA PRO A 9 16.09 14.01 -11.06
C PRO A 9 15.62 15.26 -11.81
N ASP A 10 14.31 15.40 -12.04
CA ASP A 10 13.72 16.54 -12.73
C ASP A 10 13.25 17.65 -11.77
N PRO A 11 13.18 18.91 -12.25
CA PRO A 11 12.68 20.02 -11.44
C PRO A 11 11.26 19.80 -10.95
N VAL A 12 11.03 19.95 -9.65
CA VAL A 12 9.74 19.71 -9.00
C VAL A 12 8.90 21.00 -8.98
N ILE A 13 7.61 20.89 -9.28
CA ILE A 13 6.63 21.96 -9.08
C ILE A 13 5.95 21.74 -7.73
N ALA A 14 6.04 22.71 -6.83
CA ALA A 14 5.35 22.66 -5.53
C ALA A 14 3.95 23.30 -5.66
N VAL A 15 2.91 22.51 -5.42
CA VAL A 15 1.52 23.01 -5.33
C VAL A 15 1.18 23.21 -3.85
N MET A 16 0.94 24.47 -3.46
CA MET A 16 0.68 24.85 -2.07
C MET A 16 -0.81 24.89 -1.79
N ILE A 17 -1.28 24.02 -0.90
CA ILE A 17 -2.69 23.91 -0.49
C ILE A 17 -2.84 23.97 1.02
N GLY A 18 -4.08 24.22 1.50
CA GLY A 18 -4.40 24.29 2.92
C GLY A 18 -4.07 25.65 3.57
N GLY A 19 -4.59 25.87 4.77
CA GLY A 19 -4.52 27.16 5.45
C GLY A 19 -3.13 27.72 5.69
N SER A 20 -2.15 26.85 6.02
CA SER A 20 -0.76 27.26 6.28
C SER A 20 -0.05 27.75 5.02
N SER A 21 -0.51 27.36 3.83
CA SER A 21 0.06 27.84 2.56
C SER A 21 -0.21 29.32 2.30
N ALA A 22 -1.15 29.94 3.02
CA ALA A 22 -1.37 31.38 2.97
C ALA A 22 -0.20 32.20 3.54
N LEU A 23 0.62 31.59 4.41
CA LEU A 23 1.76 32.27 5.00
C LEU A 23 2.85 32.54 3.96
N VAL A 24 3.14 33.83 3.74
CA VAL A 24 4.16 34.27 2.74
C VAL A 24 5.52 33.64 3.03
N LYS A 25 5.91 33.54 4.30
CA LYS A 25 7.17 32.93 4.74
C LYS A 25 7.26 31.48 4.30
N VAL A 26 6.22 30.69 4.49
CA VAL A 26 6.19 29.27 4.10
C VAL A 26 6.39 29.12 2.59
N ARG A 27 5.67 29.91 1.79
CA ARG A 27 5.84 29.90 0.33
C ARG A 27 7.26 30.31 -0.12
N SER A 28 7.80 31.33 0.54
CA SER A 28 9.17 31.79 0.26
C SER A 28 10.21 30.74 0.60
N ASP A 29 10.04 30.05 1.74
CA ASP A 29 10.97 29.00 2.15
C ASP A 29 10.90 27.78 1.20
N VAL A 30 9.70 27.37 0.79
CA VAL A 30 9.54 26.30 -0.21
C VAL A 30 10.15 26.72 -1.56
N ALA A 31 9.92 27.96 -2.00
CA ALA A 31 10.47 28.46 -3.25
C ALA A 31 12.01 28.56 -3.25
N SER A 32 12.63 28.64 -2.07
CA SER A 32 14.09 28.69 -1.92
C SER A 32 14.77 27.31 -1.99
N LEU A 33 14.01 26.22 -1.99
CA LEU A 33 14.57 24.88 -2.10
C LEU A 33 15.12 24.65 -3.51
N PRO A 34 16.36 24.15 -3.64
CA PRO A 34 17.03 24.04 -4.94
C PRO A 34 16.33 23.12 -5.95
N GLN A 35 15.52 22.16 -5.46
CA GLN A 35 14.77 21.21 -6.29
C GLN A 35 13.46 21.81 -6.83
N ILE A 36 12.98 22.91 -6.25
CA ILE A 36 11.70 23.52 -6.61
C ILE A 36 11.91 24.52 -7.74
N SER A 37 11.38 24.21 -8.91
CA SER A 37 11.42 25.08 -10.08
C SER A 37 10.30 26.12 -10.10
N LYS A 38 9.16 25.79 -9.46
CA LYS A 38 7.98 26.66 -9.43
C LYS A 38 7.14 26.37 -8.21
N VAL A 39 6.61 27.43 -7.57
CA VAL A 39 5.57 27.35 -6.56
C VAL A 39 4.25 27.81 -7.19
N VAL A 40 3.22 26.97 -7.09
CA VAL A 40 1.84 27.29 -7.51
C VAL A 40 1.00 27.46 -6.25
N PHE A 41 0.32 28.59 -6.12
CA PHE A 41 -0.57 28.92 -5.03
C PHE A 41 -1.79 29.65 -5.57
N ASP A 42 -2.97 29.06 -5.36
CA ASP A 42 -4.23 29.73 -5.66
C ASP A 42 -4.76 30.42 -4.39
N SER A 43 -4.75 31.76 -4.39
CA SER A 43 -5.19 32.57 -3.26
C SER A 43 -6.70 32.53 -3.02
N THR A 44 -7.49 32.05 -3.98
CA THR A 44 -8.95 32.01 -3.91
C THR A 44 -9.46 30.72 -3.29
N ASP A 45 -8.81 29.59 -3.60
CA ASP A 45 -9.36 28.26 -3.32
C ASP A 45 -8.51 27.37 -2.39
N PHE A 46 -7.36 27.88 -1.92
CA PHE A 46 -6.40 27.08 -1.12
C PHE A 46 -7.01 26.46 0.16
N ARG A 47 -8.04 27.06 0.74
CA ARG A 47 -8.72 26.55 1.95
C ARG A 47 -9.66 25.39 1.64
N CYS A 48 -10.23 25.36 0.45
CA CYS A 48 -11.21 24.37 0.02
C CYS A 48 -10.59 23.24 -0.79
N SER A 49 -9.29 23.34 -1.16
CA SER A 49 -8.63 22.38 -2.06
C SER A 49 -8.77 20.92 -1.59
N VAL A 50 -8.65 20.66 -0.28
CA VAL A 50 -8.80 19.31 0.28
C VAL A 50 -10.24 18.80 0.12
N ALA A 51 -11.24 19.64 0.42
CA ALA A 51 -12.64 19.29 0.27
C ALA A 51 -13.04 19.09 -1.19
N CYS A 52 -12.51 19.94 -2.09
CA CYS A 52 -12.70 19.78 -3.54
C CYS A 52 -12.07 18.49 -4.04
N GLY A 53 -10.87 18.16 -3.56
CA GLY A 53 -10.19 16.88 -3.87
C GLY A 53 -11.00 15.68 -3.36
N ALA A 54 -11.54 15.73 -2.15
CA ALA A 54 -12.39 14.68 -1.61
C ALA A 54 -13.67 14.47 -2.47
N LYS A 55 -14.29 15.57 -2.94
CA LYS A 55 -15.41 15.45 -3.89
C LYS A 55 -15.01 14.73 -5.18
N VAL A 56 -13.89 15.14 -5.79
CA VAL A 56 -13.38 14.49 -7.01
C VAL A 56 -13.13 13.00 -6.75
N TYR A 57 -12.57 12.64 -5.61
CA TYR A 57 -12.35 11.26 -5.21
C TYR A 57 -13.66 10.47 -5.09
N CYS A 58 -14.69 11.04 -4.46
CA CYS A 58 -16.03 10.43 -4.42
C CYS A 58 -16.61 10.23 -5.82
N ASP A 59 -16.45 11.19 -6.73
CA ASP A 59 -16.90 11.08 -8.12
C ASP A 59 -16.17 9.96 -8.87
N ILE A 60 -14.87 9.77 -8.61
CA ILE A 60 -14.07 8.66 -9.15
C ILE A 60 -14.61 7.31 -8.66
N LEU A 61 -14.82 7.17 -7.33
CA LEU A 61 -15.33 5.94 -6.72
C LEU A 61 -16.75 5.59 -7.22
N ALA A 62 -17.58 6.60 -7.47
CA ALA A 62 -18.93 6.44 -7.99
C ALA A 62 -18.98 6.16 -9.51
N GLY A 63 -17.82 6.17 -10.19
CA GLY A 63 -17.74 6.01 -11.64
C GLY A 63 -18.24 7.22 -12.44
N ASN A 64 -18.44 8.36 -11.81
CA ASN A 64 -18.93 9.60 -12.42
C ASN A 64 -17.81 10.47 -13.02
N SER A 65 -16.56 10.02 -12.94
CA SER A 65 -15.38 10.72 -13.45
C SER A 65 -14.67 9.91 -14.52
N GLY A 66 -14.13 10.58 -15.54
CA GLY A 66 -13.20 9.96 -16.50
C GLY A 66 -11.79 9.73 -15.93
N LEU A 67 -11.52 10.17 -14.71
CA LEU A 67 -10.26 9.94 -14.02
C LEU A 67 -10.27 8.58 -13.34
N ARG A 68 -9.10 7.94 -13.27
CA ARG A 68 -8.87 6.72 -12.52
C ARG A 68 -7.76 6.98 -11.50
N LEU A 69 -8.06 6.72 -10.24
CA LEU A 69 -7.05 6.69 -9.20
C LEU A 69 -6.50 5.26 -9.07
N VAL A 70 -5.20 5.13 -9.04
CA VAL A 70 -4.52 3.88 -8.75
C VAL A 70 -3.70 4.11 -7.48
N ASP A 71 -4.16 3.52 -6.38
CA ASP A 71 -3.39 3.47 -5.14
C ASP A 71 -2.29 2.41 -5.25
N THR A 72 -1.24 2.60 -4.47
CA THR A 72 -0.13 1.64 -4.40
C THR A 72 0.24 1.37 -2.96
N LEU A 73 0.73 0.15 -2.70
CA LEU A 73 1.26 -0.21 -1.38
C LEU A 73 2.43 0.67 -0.97
N THR A 74 2.38 1.17 0.25
CA THR A 74 3.46 1.96 0.86
C THR A 74 4.59 1.10 1.39
N ASN A 75 4.30 -0.13 1.79
CA ASN A 75 5.24 -1.11 2.29
C ASN A 75 5.03 -2.47 1.61
N THR A 76 6.04 -3.33 1.68
CA THR A 76 5.97 -4.70 1.18
C THR A 76 5.09 -5.55 2.09
N LEU A 77 4.20 -6.38 1.52
CA LEU A 77 3.50 -7.44 2.24
C LEU A 77 4.20 -8.77 2.01
N THR A 78 4.50 -9.45 3.11
CA THR A 78 5.20 -10.74 3.13
C THR A 78 4.40 -11.79 3.88
N ASP A 79 4.52 -13.03 3.46
CA ASP A 79 4.12 -14.20 4.25
C ASP A 79 5.35 -14.79 4.94
N GLU A 80 5.13 -15.44 6.08
CA GLU A 80 6.17 -16.17 6.80
C GLU A 80 6.15 -17.65 6.42
N VAL A 81 7.28 -18.13 5.91
CA VAL A 81 7.47 -19.55 5.59
C VAL A 81 8.45 -20.18 6.59
N VAL A 82 8.76 -21.43 6.38
CA VAL A 82 9.74 -22.21 7.19
C VAL A 82 11.02 -21.40 7.42
N ASP A 83 11.54 -21.45 8.65
CA ASP A 83 12.76 -20.74 9.09
C ASP A 83 12.64 -19.22 9.15
N PHE A 84 11.44 -18.67 9.31
CA PHE A 84 11.18 -17.23 9.44
C PHE A 84 11.66 -16.38 8.25
N GLN A 85 11.80 -17.01 7.08
CA GLN A 85 12.14 -16.30 5.85
C GLN A 85 10.87 -15.70 5.25
N PRO A 86 10.86 -14.38 4.99
CA PRO A 86 9.70 -13.75 4.38
C PRO A 86 9.60 -14.15 2.90
N VAL A 87 8.38 -14.51 2.48
CA VAL A 87 8.03 -14.60 1.06
C VAL A 87 7.28 -13.35 0.68
N VAL A 88 7.80 -12.62 -0.29
CA VAL A 88 7.15 -11.41 -0.78
C VAL A 88 5.88 -11.79 -1.54
N ILE A 89 4.73 -11.34 -1.01
CA ILE A 89 3.42 -11.50 -1.64
C ILE A 89 3.12 -10.30 -2.55
N PHE A 90 3.19 -9.10 -1.99
CA PHE A 90 3.03 -7.87 -2.74
C PHE A 90 4.20 -6.93 -2.43
N PRO A 91 5.07 -6.65 -3.40
CA PRO A 91 6.16 -5.70 -3.18
C PRO A 91 5.61 -4.27 -3.01
N LYS A 92 6.34 -3.44 -2.29
CA LYS A 92 6.12 -1.99 -2.21
C LYS A 92 5.92 -1.40 -3.61
N GLY A 93 4.91 -0.56 -3.76
CA GLY A 93 4.53 0.04 -5.04
C GLY A 93 3.58 -0.82 -5.88
N SER A 94 3.17 -2.01 -5.40
CA SER A 94 2.13 -2.80 -6.07
C SER A 94 0.84 -2.00 -6.18
N PRO A 95 0.16 -2.00 -7.34
CA PRO A 95 -1.11 -1.31 -7.50
C PRO A 95 -2.20 -1.98 -6.66
N ILE A 96 -3.11 -1.19 -6.10
CA ILE A 96 -4.28 -1.65 -5.35
C ILE A 96 -5.54 -1.40 -6.21
N PRO A 97 -6.45 -2.39 -6.39
CA PRO A 97 -6.40 -3.76 -5.88
C PRO A 97 -5.48 -4.68 -6.69
N CYS A 98 -4.98 -5.73 -6.08
CA CYS A 98 -4.22 -6.78 -6.76
C CYS A 98 -4.42 -8.15 -6.11
N SER A 99 -3.99 -9.20 -6.81
CA SER A 99 -4.01 -10.56 -6.30
C SER A 99 -2.72 -11.30 -6.67
N TYR A 100 -2.34 -12.24 -5.82
CA TYR A 100 -1.16 -13.08 -5.99
C TYR A 100 -1.49 -14.51 -5.58
N THR A 101 -0.97 -15.49 -6.32
CA THR A 101 -1.17 -16.91 -6.00
C THR A 101 0.18 -17.57 -5.76
N HIS A 102 0.31 -18.25 -4.64
CA HIS A 102 1.49 -19.01 -4.29
C HIS A 102 1.13 -20.47 -3.97
N ARG A 103 2.08 -21.37 -4.21
CA ARG A 103 1.94 -22.80 -3.89
C ARG A 103 2.87 -23.15 -2.77
N TYR A 104 2.32 -23.68 -1.69
CA TYR A 104 3.06 -24.13 -0.53
C TYR A 104 3.08 -25.65 -0.48
N THR A 105 4.25 -26.22 -0.20
CA THR A 105 4.32 -27.60 0.22
C THR A 105 4.16 -27.65 1.72
N VAL A 106 3.11 -28.28 2.20
CA VAL A 106 2.70 -28.27 3.60
C VAL A 106 2.68 -29.67 4.17
N GLY A 107 3.06 -29.81 5.44
CA GLY A 107 3.02 -31.06 6.17
C GLY A 107 1.62 -31.39 6.72
N SER A 108 1.53 -32.46 7.52
CA SER A 108 0.31 -32.79 8.26
C SER A 108 0.03 -31.77 9.36
N GLY A 109 -1.24 -31.39 9.55
CA GLY A 109 -1.69 -30.47 10.59
C GLY A 109 -2.21 -29.16 10.07
N ASP A 110 -2.67 -28.29 10.98
CA ASP A 110 -3.18 -26.98 10.65
C ASP A 110 -2.04 -26.08 10.14
N VAL A 111 -2.32 -25.31 9.10
CA VAL A 111 -1.38 -24.35 8.52
C VAL A 111 -1.79 -22.94 8.90
N VAL A 112 -0.86 -22.17 9.44
CA VAL A 112 -1.05 -20.75 9.76
C VAL A 112 -0.53 -19.91 8.60
N TYR A 113 -1.39 -19.05 8.08
CA TYR A 113 -1.01 -18.01 7.10
C TYR A 113 -0.91 -16.68 7.84
N GLY A 114 0.27 -16.11 7.87
CA GLY A 114 0.55 -14.83 8.53
C GLY A 114 1.06 -13.81 7.53
N ILE A 115 0.32 -12.72 7.33
CA ILE A 115 0.76 -11.62 6.44
C ILE A 115 1.27 -10.48 7.31
N PHE A 116 2.44 -9.99 6.95
CA PHE A 116 3.15 -8.93 7.65
C PHE A 116 3.48 -7.79 6.70
N GLU A 117 3.33 -6.55 7.16
CA GLU A 117 3.64 -5.34 6.42
C GLU A 117 4.94 -4.72 6.93
N GLY A 118 5.90 -4.50 6.05
CA GLY A 118 7.17 -3.85 6.37
C GLY A 118 8.34 -4.31 5.51
N GLU A 119 9.50 -3.72 5.77
CA GLU A 119 10.73 -3.92 4.99
C GLU A 119 11.80 -4.73 5.74
N ASN A 120 11.47 -5.30 6.89
CA ASN A 120 12.41 -6.17 7.61
C ASN A 120 12.58 -7.51 6.90
N ASN A 121 13.80 -8.03 6.96
CA ASN A 121 14.13 -9.34 6.38
C ASN A 121 13.65 -10.54 7.22
N ARG A 122 12.95 -10.28 8.33
CA ARG A 122 12.26 -11.29 9.15
C ARG A 122 10.82 -10.86 9.32
N ALA A 123 9.88 -11.69 8.89
CA ALA A 123 8.46 -11.36 8.86
C ALA A 123 7.93 -10.89 10.23
N PHE A 124 8.27 -11.57 11.32
CA PHE A 124 7.77 -11.26 12.67
C PHE A 124 8.29 -9.91 13.25
N LEU A 125 9.23 -9.23 12.59
CA LEU A 125 9.66 -7.87 12.92
C LEU A 125 8.86 -6.80 12.18
N ASN A 126 7.97 -7.21 11.29
CA ASN A 126 7.05 -6.35 10.57
C ASN A 126 5.68 -6.32 11.26
N GLU A 127 4.83 -5.38 10.86
CA GLU A 127 3.47 -5.23 11.42
C GLU A 127 2.57 -6.38 10.92
N PRO A 128 1.94 -7.17 11.81
CA PRO A 128 1.01 -8.22 11.39
C PRO A 128 -0.29 -7.60 10.85
N THR A 129 -0.64 -7.89 9.61
CA THR A 129 -1.87 -7.40 8.97
C THR A 129 -2.96 -8.47 8.84
N PHE A 130 -2.56 -9.74 8.80
CA PHE A 130 -3.47 -10.87 8.72
C PHE A 130 -2.87 -12.09 9.43
N ARG A 131 -3.72 -12.89 10.10
CA ARG A 131 -3.33 -14.18 10.62
C ARG A 131 -4.52 -15.13 10.61
N GLY A 132 -4.49 -16.12 9.75
CA GLY A 132 -5.55 -17.11 9.62
C GLY A 132 -5.03 -18.54 9.69
N VAL A 133 -5.91 -19.47 10.05
CA VAL A 133 -5.59 -20.89 10.18
C VAL A 133 -6.42 -21.68 9.17
N SER A 134 -5.74 -22.39 8.26
CA SER A 134 -6.38 -23.41 7.41
C SER A 134 -6.33 -24.76 8.11
N LYS A 135 -7.50 -25.29 8.41
CA LYS A 135 -7.63 -26.62 9.07
C LYS A 135 -7.49 -27.73 8.04
N ARG A 136 -6.59 -28.65 8.29
CA ARG A 136 -6.37 -29.81 7.44
C ARG A 136 -7.01 -31.07 7.99
N ARG A 137 -7.50 -31.90 7.08
CA ARG A 137 -7.97 -33.25 7.36
C ARG A 137 -6.93 -34.25 6.84
N GLY A 138 -5.88 -34.48 7.65
CA GLY A 138 -5.29 -35.81 7.83
C GLY A 138 -4.33 -36.39 6.82
N ASP A 139 -3.92 -35.77 5.71
CA ASP A 139 -2.98 -36.41 4.77
C ASP A 139 -1.55 -35.83 4.82
N PRO A 140 -0.53 -36.70 4.64
CA PRO A 140 0.86 -36.28 4.72
C PRO A 140 1.30 -35.61 3.41
N VAL A 141 1.80 -34.41 3.51
CA VAL A 141 2.42 -33.61 2.42
C VAL A 141 1.51 -33.36 1.22
N GLU A 142 0.76 -32.28 1.27
CA GLU A 142 0.00 -31.77 0.14
C GLU A 142 0.54 -30.43 -0.33
N THR A 143 0.14 -30.03 -1.53
CA THR A 143 0.39 -28.69 -2.04
C THR A 143 -0.85 -27.84 -1.84
N ASP A 144 -0.74 -26.81 -1.02
CA ASP A 144 -1.77 -25.79 -0.90
C ASP A 144 -1.58 -24.73 -1.98
N VAL A 145 -2.68 -24.32 -2.59
CA VAL A 145 -2.72 -23.16 -3.49
C VAL A 145 -3.36 -22.03 -2.71
N ALA A 146 -2.55 -21.09 -2.25
CA ALA A 146 -3.02 -19.92 -1.54
C ALA A 146 -3.12 -18.72 -2.50
N GLN A 147 -4.30 -18.14 -2.58
CA GLN A 147 -4.56 -16.90 -3.28
C GLN A 147 -4.71 -15.77 -2.26
N PHE A 148 -3.85 -14.78 -2.39
CA PHE A 148 -3.87 -13.55 -1.61
C PHE A 148 -4.55 -12.47 -2.43
N ASN A 149 -5.51 -11.78 -1.84
CA ASN A 149 -6.19 -10.66 -2.49
C ASN A 149 -6.05 -9.42 -1.61
N LEU A 150 -5.64 -8.33 -2.24
CA LEU A 150 -5.60 -7.01 -1.64
C LEU A 150 -6.70 -6.16 -2.28
N SER A 151 -7.67 -5.76 -1.47
CA SER A 151 -8.82 -4.97 -1.92
C SER A 151 -8.51 -3.47 -1.99
N THR A 152 -9.41 -2.69 -2.57
CA THR A 152 -9.26 -1.23 -2.74
C THR A 152 -9.17 -0.45 -1.44
N ASP A 153 -9.67 -1.01 -0.34
CA ASP A 153 -9.58 -0.41 1.01
C ASP A 153 -8.34 -0.86 1.80
N GLY A 154 -7.44 -1.64 1.16
CA GLY A 154 -6.23 -2.15 1.78
C GLY A 154 -6.43 -3.43 2.61
N THR A 155 -7.63 -4.01 2.62
CA THR A 155 -7.89 -5.26 3.34
C THR A 155 -7.28 -6.45 2.60
N VAL A 156 -6.58 -7.30 3.34
CA VAL A 156 -6.03 -8.57 2.82
C VAL A 156 -7.00 -9.71 3.13
N SER A 157 -7.28 -10.54 2.12
CA SER A 157 -7.96 -11.83 2.30
C SER A 157 -7.13 -12.96 1.70
N VAL A 158 -7.24 -14.14 2.30
CA VAL A 158 -6.51 -15.34 1.89
C VAL A 158 -7.50 -16.46 1.61
N ILE A 159 -7.39 -17.06 0.43
CA ILE A 159 -8.19 -18.20 -0.02
C ILE A 159 -7.23 -19.36 -0.25
N VAL A 160 -7.45 -20.48 0.44
CA VAL A 160 -6.61 -21.68 0.31
C VAL A 160 -7.44 -22.82 -0.27
N ASN A 161 -6.99 -23.36 -1.39
CA ASN A 161 -7.68 -24.43 -2.12
C ASN A 161 -9.17 -24.13 -2.40
N GLY A 162 -9.52 -22.84 -2.57
CA GLY A 162 -10.87 -22.35 -2.82
C GLY A 162 -11.71 -22.04 -1.58
N GLU A 163 -11.17 -22.24 -0.38
CA GLU A 163 -11.84 -21.88 0.89
C GLU A 163 -11.20 -20.64 1.52
N GLU A 164 -12.02 -19.70 1.97
CA GLU A 164 -11.54 -18.49 2.63
C GLU A 164 -11.03 -18.81 4.03
N VAL A 165 -9.78 -18.39 4.30
CA VAL A 165 -9.16 -18.49 5.61
C VAL A 165 -9.63 -17.33 6.47
N LYS A 166 -10.27 -17.62 7.58
CA LYS A 166 -10.75 -16.59 8.51
C LYS A 166 -9.60 -16.08 9.39
N ASN A 167 -9.60 -14.77 9.56
CA ASN A 167 -8.71 -14.07 10.49
C ASN A 167 -9.16 -14.26 11.94
#